data_8c58822537fbd44f80e21e01af092dbf
#
_entry.id   8c58822537fbd44f80e21e01af092dbf
#
_cell.length_a   1.000
_cell.length_b   1.000
_cell.length_c   1.000
_cell.angle_alpha   90.00
_cell.angle_beta   90.00
_cell.angle_gamma   90.00
#
_symmetry.space_group_name_H-M   'P 1'
#
loop_
_entity.id
_entity.type
_entity.pdbx_description
1 polymer ?
#
loop_
_entity_poly.entity_id
_entity_poly.type
_entity_poly.pdbx_seq_one_letter_code
_entity_poly.pdbx_strand_id
1 'polypeptide(L)'
;MAALTGWFGGKNSMSKWIYSYIPKDVKTYSEVFSGSMAVFFNEDLSQCENIVFNDYNKLQTNFMICCKDYDRMLKELELAFLPGGFLYCDKKDVSEMKKHYRDLYTDTKTASKCDFYDNLDFDMPNYEKAVIYSFMITSAFNACHARGAGFSGITKTNKLKITTLINKLKKEEYHKKLNQLNKIECLDFEELIKKYDGGDTFFYLDPPYKNSKKYKKCHERMAK
;
A
#
# COMPACT_ATOMS: atom_id res chain seq x y z
N MET A 1 -11.40 -1.32 11.02
CA MET A 1 -11.25 -0.20 10.05
C MET A 1 -10.66 -0.70 8.74
N ALA A 2 -10.84 0.02 7.63
CA ALA A 2 -10.29 -0.44 6.35
C ALA A 2 -8.79 -0.15 6.23
N ALA A 3 -8.04 -0.95 5.45
CA ALA A 3 -6.63 -0.71 5.14
C ALA A 3 -6.40 0.70 4.56
N LEU A 4 -5.16 1.20 4.62
CA LEU A 4 -4.80 2.55 4.15
C LEU A 4 -5.19 2.77 2.69
N THR A 5 -4.86 1.81 1.83
CA THR A 5 -5.20 1.82 0.39
C THR A 5 -5.96 0.56 0.01
N GLY A 6 -6.59 0.59 -1.16
CA GLY A 6 -7.05 -0.64 -1.80
C GLY A 6 -5.87 -1.49 -2.27
N TRP A 7 -6.11 -2.78 -2.43
CA TRP A 7 -5.17 -3.72 -3.02
C TRP A 7 -5.91 -4.73 -3.89
N PHE A 8 -5.35 -5.10 -5.03
CA PHE A 8 -5.96 -6.11 -5.88
C PHE A 8 -5.95 -7.46 -5.17
N GLY A 9 -7.12 -8.06 -4.96
CA GLY A 9 -7.26 -9.27 -4.15
C GLY A 9 -7.27 -9.02 -2.63
N GLY A 10 -7.27 -7.77 -2.18
CA GLY A 10 -7.29 -7.43 -0.75
C GLY A 10 -8.45 -8.04 0.01
N LYS A 11 -8.19 -8.50 1.22
CA LYS A 11 -9.09 -9.33 2.03
C LYS A 11 -9.95 -8.55 3.04
N ASN A 12 -10.27 -7.26 2.76
CA ASN A 12 -11.07 -6.45 3.70
C ASN A 12 -12.41 -7.09 4.08
N SER A 13 -13.11 -7.72 3.14
CA SER A 13 -14.39 -8.40 3.40
C SER A 13 -14.24 -9.76 4.10
N MET A 14 -13.04 -10.33 4.11
CA MET A 14 -12.74 -11.63 4.70
C MET A 14 -11.91 -11.52 5.99
N SER A 15 -11.50 -10.32 6.39
CA SER A 15 -10.58 -10.11 7.51
C SER A 15 -11.09 -10.76 8.80
N LYS A 16 -12.35 -10.58 9.13
CA LYS A 16 -12.99 -11.16 10.32
C LYS A 16 -12.98 -12.70 10.31
N TRP A 17 -13.20 -13.29 9.13
CA TRP A 17 -13.14 -14.74 8.97
C TRP A 17 -11.70 -15.25 9.12
N ILE A 18 -10.74 -14.60 8.49
CA ILE A 18 -9.30 -14.93 8.63
C ILE A 18 -8.86 -14.79 10.09
N TYR A 19 -9.25 -13.70 10.75
CA TYR A 19 -8.95 -13.44 12.17
C TYR A 19 -9.43 -14.56 13.09
N SER A 20 -10.56 -15.21 12.79
CA SER A 20 -11.08 -16.30 13.62
C SER A 20 -10.17 -17.54 13.67
N TYR A 21 -9.19 -17.65 12.78
CA TYR A 21 -8.19 -18.72 12.77
C TYR A 21 -6.87 -18.34 13.48
N ILE A 22 -6.72 -17.07 13.88
CA ILE A 22 -5.51 -16.65 14.61
C ILE A 22 -5.62 -17.09 16.05
N PRO A 23 -4.69 -17.93 16.56
CA PRO A 23 -4.68 -18.34 17.96
C PRO A 23 -4.51 -17.13 18.89
N LYS A 24 -5.09 -17.20 20.09
CA LYS A 24 -5.08 -16.08 21.04
C LYS A 24 -3.74 -15.88 21.75
N ASP A 25 -2.92 -16.93 21.79
CA ASP A 25 -1.62 -16.97 22.43
C ASP A 25 -0.45 -16.62 21.49
N VAL A 26 -0.78 -16.24 20.25
CA VAL A 26 0.21 -15.79 19.26
C VAL A 26 0.88 -14.50 19.71
N LYS A 27 2.19 -14.48 19.70
CA LYS A 27 3.00 -13.30 20.02
C LYS A 27 3.50 -12.56 18.78
N THR A 28 3.76 -13.29 17.70
CA THR A 28 4.19 -12.72 16.43
C THR A 28 3.16 -13.01 15.34
N TYR A 29 2.59 -11.97 14.78
CA TYR A 29 1.70 -12.03 13.61
C TYR A 29 2.42 -11.47 12.38
N SER A 30 2.45 -12.23 11.30
CA SER A 30 3.07 -11.81 10.04
C SER A 30 2.15 -12.01 8.85
N GLU A 31 1.91 -10.94 8.09
CA GLU A 31 1.37 -11.03 6.73
C GLU A 31 2.53 -11.15 5.75
N VAL A 32 2.79 -12.37 5.24
CA VAL A 32 3.97 -12.69 4.41
C VAL A 32 3.90 -12.03 3.03
N PHE A 33 2.70 -11.89 2.50
CA PHE A 33 2.36 -11.18 1.26
C PHE A 33 1.37 -10.06 1.62
N SER A 34 1.86 -9.02 2.29
CA SER A 34 1.01 -8.07 3.01
C SER A 34 0.09 -7.25 2.11
N GLY A 35 0.55 -6.85 0.91
CA GLY A 35 -0.24 -5.96 0.07
C GLY A 35 -0.74 -4.75 0.85
N SER A 36 -2.06 -4.66 1.07
CA SER A 36 -2.67 -3.60 1.89
C SER A 36 -2.71 -3.88 3.39
N MET A 37 -2.27 -5.06 3.83
CA MET A 37 -2.35 -5.52 5.23
C MET A 37 -3.78 -5.45 5.81
N ALA A 38 -4.72 -5.99 5.04
CA ALA A 38 -6.14 -5.80 5.32
C ALA A 38 -6.60 -6.45 6.63
N VAL A 39 -6.03 -7.60 7.01
CA VAL A 39 -6.40 -8.27 8.27
C VAL A 39 -5.93 -7.44 9.45
N PHE A 40 -4.67 -7.04 9.45
CA PHE A 40 -4.10 -6.19 10.51
C PHE A 40 -4.90 -4.90 10.73
N PHE A 41 -5.23 -4.17 9.65
CA PHE A 41 -5.98 -2.91 9.80
C PHE A 41 -7.41 -3.12 10.30
N ASN A 42 -8.07 -4.22 9.94
CA ASN A 42 -9.48 -4.44 10.29
C ASN A 42 -9.67 -5.07 11.67
N GLU A 43 -8.71 -5.89 12.15
CA GLU A 43 -8.90 -6.74 13.31
C GLU A 43 -8.03 -6.29 14.49
N ASP A 44 -8.37 -6.70 15.69
CA ASP A 44 -7.60 -6.41 16.90
C ASP A 44 -6.53 -7.48 17.12
N LEU A 45 -5.28 -7.08 16.96
CA LEU A 45 -4.08 -7.90 17.17
C LEU A 45 -3.24 -7.37 18.34
N SER A 46 -3.88 -6.69 19.30
CA SER A 46 -3.19 -6.10 20.46
C SER A 46 -2.52 -7.13 21.37
N GLN A 47 -2.91 -8.41 21.28
CA GLN A 47 -2.25 -9.51 21.97
C GLN A 47 -0.86 -9.83 21.39
N CYS A 48 -0.58 -9.43 20.14
CA CYS A 48 0.71 -9.73 19.52
C CYS A 48 1.76 -8.68 19.92
N GLU A 49 2.91 -9.16 20.34
CA GLU A 49 4.09 -8.34 20.68
C GLU A 49 4.77 -7.82 19.40
N ASN A 50 4.75 -8.65 18.34
CA ASN A 50 5.31 -8.34 17.04
C ASN A 50 4.26 -8.41 15.94
N ILE A 51 4.13 -7.32 15.20
CA ILE A 51 3.35 -7.23 13.97
C ILE A 51 4.33 -7.00 12.82
N VAL A 52 4.39 -7.97 11.90
CA VAL A 52 5.35 -7.99 10.80
C VAL A 52 4.61 -7.76 9.47
N PHE A 53 4.91 -6.64 8.82
CA PHE A 53 4.60 -6.42 7.42
C PHE A 53 5.73 -6.98 6.56
N ASN A 54 5.40 -7.71 5.49
CA ASN A 54 6.35 -8.03 4.44
C ASN A 54 5.69 -7.95 3.06
N ASP A 55 6.33 -7.29 2.14
CA ASP A 55 5.95 -7.36 0.73
C ASP A 55 7.21 -7.26 -0.13
N TYR A 56 7.34 -8.18 -1.10
CA TYR A 56 8.46 -8.17 -2.04
C TYR A 56 8.43 -6.97 -3.00
N ASN A 57 7.29 -6.27 -3.09
CA ASN A 57 7.15 -5.02 -3.82
C ASN A 57 7.80 -3.87 -3.05
N LYS A 58 8.99 -3.49 -3.46
CA LYS A 58 9.79 -2.42 -2.84
C LYS A 58 9.01 -1.09 -2.68
N LEU A 59 8.15 -0.73 -3.65
CA LEU A 59 7.34 0.50 -3.54
C LEU A 59 6.26 0.39 -2.47
N GLN A 60 5.65 -0.79 -2.33
CA GLN A 60 4.67 -1.03 -1.27
C GLN A 60 5.33 -0.98 0.10
N THR A 61 6.53 -1.56 0.22
CA THR A 61 7.32 -1.51 1.46
C THR A 61 7.74 -0.07 1.79
N ASN A 62 8.31 0.67 0.82
CA ASN A 62 8.65 2.08 1.02
C ASN A 62 7.43 2.92 1.40
N PHE A 63 6.29 2.71 0.74
CA PHE A 63 5.04 3.37 1.08
C PHE A 63 4.62 3.09 2.54
N MET A 64 4.71 1.85 3.00
CA MET A 64 4.34 1.48 4.36
C MET A 64 5.29 2.10 5.40
N ILE A 65 6.61 2.12 5.11
CA ILE A 65 7.60 2.80 5.96
C ILE A 65 7.27 4.29 6.07
N CYS A 66 7.00 4.96 4.94
CA CYS A 66 6.64 6.37 4.94
C CYS A 66 5.31 6.62 5.69
N CYS A 67 4.31 5.74 5.56
CA CYS A 67 3.04 5.86 6.28
C CYS A 67 3.19 5.66 7.80
N LYS A 68 4.21 4.94 8.26
CA LYS A 68 4.49 4.78 9.68
C LYS A 68 4.95 6.12 10.31
N ASP A 69 5.68 6.94 9.58
CA ASP A 69 5.92 8.35 9.90
C ASP A 69 4.79 9.20 9.29
N TYR A 70 3.58 9.03 9.88
CA TYR A 70 2.35 9.59 9.32
C TYR A 70 2.33 11.11 9.28
N ASP A 71 3.01 11.79 10.20
CA ASP A 71 3.08 13.26 10.22
C ASP A 71 3.86 13.78 9.00
N ARG A 72 5.01 13.18 8.74
CA ARG A 72 5.81 13.52 7.57
C ARG A 72 5.11 13.12 6.27
N MET A 73 4.56 11.91 6.21
CA MET A 73 3.83 11.45 5.01
C MET A 73 2.63 12.35 4.69
N LEU A 74 1.89 12.81 5.71
CA LEU A 74 0.80 13.77 5.55
C LEU A 74 1.29 15.09 4.96
N LYS A 75 2.37 15.64 5.52
CA LYS A 75 2.99 16.87 5.03
C LYS A 75 3.39 16.76 3.55
N GLU A 76 4.05 15.67 3.15
CA GLU A 76 4.46 15.45 1.76
C GLU A 76 3.25 15.30 0.83
N LEU A 77 2.19 14.61 1.28
CA LEU A 77 0.94 14.49 0.53
C LEU A 77 0.25 15.85 0.35
N GLU A 78 0.24 16.70 1.37
CA GLU A 78 -0.35 18.04 1.31
C GLU A 78 0.48 18.97 0.40
N LEU A 79 1.80 18.94 0.51
CA LEU A 79 2.71 19.70 -0.37
C LEU A 79 2.53 19.32 -1.85
N ALA A 80 2.22 18.05 -2.14
CA ALA A 80 2.00 17.61 -3.50
C ALA A 80 0.82 18.32 -4.20
N PHE A 81 -0.14 18.88 -3.46
CA PHE A 81 -1.27 19.64 -4.02
C PHE A 81 -1.01 21.14 -4.17
N LEU A 82 0.08 21.67 -3.64
CA LEU A 82 0.43 23.07 -3.76
C LEU A 82 1.02 23.40 -5.16
N PRO A 83 1.02 24.67 -5.57
CA PRO A 83 1.68 25.09 -6.81
C PRO A 83 3.11 24.58 -6.92
N GLY A 84 3.43 23.89 -8.01
CA GLY A 84 4.69 23.19 -8.22
C GLY A 84 4.76 21.76 -7.68
N GLY A 85 3.77 21.31 -6.92
CA GLY A 85 3.69 19.93 -6.41
C GLY A 85 3.17 18.95 -7.47
N PHE A 86 3.47 17.67 -7.28
CA PHE A 86 3.14 16.58 -8.21
C PHE A 86 1.64 16.45 -8.53
N LEU A 87 0.76 16.73 -7.56
CA LEU A 87 -0.71 16.63 -7.69
C LEU A 87 -1.39 17.99 -7.91
N TYR A 88 -0.61 19.04 -8.14
CA TYR A 88 -1.17 20.37 -8.38
C TYR A 88 -2.03 20.41 -9.63
N CYS A 89 -3.20 21.04 -9.53
CA CYS A 89 -4.10 21.24 -10.66
C CYS A 89 -4.83 22.58 -10.48
N ASP A 90 -4.66 23.49 -11.43
CA ASP A 90 -5.29 24.80 -11.48
C ASP A 90 -6.64 24.81 -12.19
N LYS A 91 -7.07 23.68 -12.74
CA LYS A 91 -8.30 23.56 -13.53
C LYS A 91 -9.53 23.66 -12.64
N LYS A 92 -10.42 24.62 -12.95
CA LYS A 92 -11.69 24.83 -12.24
C LYS A 92 -12.82 23.97 -12.82
N ASP A 93 -12.78 23.71 -14.12
CA ASP A 93 -13.75 22.81 -14.77
C ASP A 93 -13.48 21.36 -14.41
N VAL A 94 -14.55 20.63 -14.08
CA VAL A 94 -14.47 19.24 -13.64
C VAL A 94 -13.96 18.30 -14.73
N SER A 95 -14.31 18.54 -15.99
CA SER A 95 -13.89 17.68 -17.10
C SER A 95 -12.41 17.89 -17.43
N GLU A 96 -11.93 19.12 -17.38
CA GLU A 96 -10.52 19.46 -17.52
C GLU A 96 -9.67 18.89 -16.36
N MET A 97 -10.15 19.02 -15.12
CA MET A 97 -9.52 18.41 -13.96
C MET A 97 -9.41 16.89 -14.09
N LYS A 98 -10.49 16.22 -14.53
CA LYS A 98 -10.48 14.77 -14.76
C LYS A 98 -9.50 14.36 -15.86
N LYS A 99 -9.42 15.16 -16.93
CA LYS A 99 -8.44 14.95 -18.00
C LYS A 99 -7.02 15.10 -17.46
N HIS A 100 -6.73 16.19 -16.76
CA HIS A 100 -5.42 16.45 -16.15
C HIS A 100 -4.93 15.25 -15.32
N TYR A 101 -5.73 14.74 -14.37
CA TYR A 101 -5.32 13.63 -13.53
C TYR A 101 -5.27 12.29 -14.27
N ARG A 102 -6.03 12.10 -15.34
CA ARG A 102 -5.90 10.92 -16.20
C ARG A 102 -4.58 10.93 -16.97
N ASP A 103 -4.23 12.09 -17.52
CA ASP A 103 -2.98 12.28 -18.26
C ASP A 103 -1.78 12.09 -17.30
N LEU A 104 -1.80 12.73 -16.13
CA LEU A 104 -0.80 12.55 -15.08
C LEU A 104 -0.64 11.08 -14.67
N TYR A 105 -1.74 10.33 -14.47
CA TYR A 105 -1.69 8.90 -14.17
C TYR A 105 -1.04 8.09 -15.30
N THR A 106 -1.35 8.41 -16.54
CA THR A 106 -0.80 7.72 -17.71
C THR A 106 0.70 7.97 -17.86
N ASP A 107 1.13 9.20 -17.66
CA ASP A 107 2.53 9.61 -17.74
C ASP A 107 3.34 8.98 -16.62
N THR A 108 2.86 9.06 -15.37
CA THR A 108 3.48 8.44 -14.21
C THR A 108 3.62 6.93 -14.37
N LYS A 109 2.56 6.28 -14.86
CA LYS A 109 2.57 4.84 -15.13
C LYS A 109 3.54 4.46 -16.24
N THR A 110 3.80 5.34 -17.19
CA THR A 110 4.76 5.14 -18.27
C THR A 110 6.18 5.34 -17.76
N ALA A 111 6.43 6.41 -17.01
CA ALA A 111 7.73 6.72 -16.40
C ALA A 111 8.16 5.65 -15.39
N SER A 112 7.22 5.10 -14.60
CA SER A 112 7.50 4.06 -13.61
C SER A 112 7.99 2.72 -14.17
N LYS A 113 8.11 2.61 -15.50
CA LYS A 113 8.59 1.36 -16.13
C LYS A 113 10.11 1.22 -16.15
N CYS A 114 10.87 2.29 -16.05
CA CYS A 114 12.30 2.26 -16.34
C CYS A 114 13.17 2.18 -15.08
N ASP A 115 13.02 3.05 -14.08
CA ASP A 115 13.95 3.09 -12.93
C ASP A 115 13.26 3.38 -11.58
N PHE A 116 11.92 3.43 -11.58
CA PHE A 116 11.16 3.84 -10.42
C PHE A 116 11.23 2.83 -9.26
N TYR A 117 11.49 1.56 -9.59
CA TYR A 117 11.57 0.45 -8.63
C TYR A 117 12.97 0.22 -8.09
N ASP A 118 13.99 0.74 -8.79
CA ASP A 118 15.38 0.55 -8.40
C ASP A 118 15.81 1.66 -7.42
N ASN A 119 16.82 1.37 -6.60
CA ASN A 119 17.43 2.33 -5.67
C ASN A 119 16.47 2.83 -4.56
N LEU A 120 15.72 1.94 -3.93
CA LEU A 120 15.06 2.23 -2.66
C LEU A 120 15.93 1.74 -1.51
N ASP A 121 16.32 2.69 -0.67
CA ASP A 121 16.97 2.46 0.61
C ASP A 121 15.90 2.53 1.71
N PHE A 122 15.70 1.44 2.43
CA PHE A 122 14.66 1.39 3.49
C PHE A 122 15.10 2.05 4.79
N ASP A 123 16.40 2.30 4.97
CA ASP A 123 16.92 3.10 6.07
C ASP A 123 16.73 4.61 5.79
N MET A 124 16.63 4.98 4.51
CA MET A 124 16.31 6.34 4.05
C MET A 124 15.06 6.33 3.14
N PRO A 125 13.84 6.22 3.70
CA PRO A 125 12.62 6.07 2.93
C PRO A 125 12.37 7.27 2.00
N ASN A 126 11.96 6.97 0.77
CA ASN A 126 11.72 7.97 -0.26
C ASN A 126 10.26 8.41 -0.27
N TYR A 127 9.97 9.58 0.31
CA TYR A 127 8.62 10.13 0.43
C TYR A 127 8.05 10.58 -0.92
N GLU A 128 8.86 11.13 -1.82
CA GLU A 128 8.40 11.50 -3.17
C GLU A 128 7.87 10.27 -3.91
N LYS A 129 8.63 9.17 -3.93
CA LYS A 129 8.17 7.90 -4.50
C LYS A 129 6.93 7.35 -3.78
N ALA A 130 6.82 7.54 -2.46
CA ALA A 130 5.64 7.13 -1.71
C ALA A 130 4.39 7.94 -2.08
N VAL A 131 4.50 9.25 -2.30
CA VAL A 131 3.40 10.12 -2.78
C VAL A 131 2.96 9.70 -4.18
N ILE A 132 3.90 9.55 -5.11
CA ILE A 132 3.62 9.12 -6.48
C ILE A 132 2.97 7.73 -6.48
N TYR A 133 3.49 6.80 -5.71
CA TYR A 133 2.92 5.45 -5.56
C TYR A 133 1.51 5.48 -4.96
N SER A 134 1.27 6.33 -3.96
CA SER A 134 -0.05 6.54 -3.36
C SER A 134 -1.08 7.00 -4.39
N PHE A 135 -0.71 7.95 -5.26
CA PHE A 135 -1.56 8.40 -6.36
C PHE A 135 -1.82 7.28 -7.36
N MET A 136 -0.81 6.53 -7.76
CA MET A 136 -0.93 5.42 -8.70
C MET A 136 -1.88 4.33 -8.19
N ILE A 137 -1.70 3.87 -6.95
CA ILE A 137 -2.49 2.75 -6.40
C ILE A 137 -3.93 3.16 -6.11
N THR A 138 -4.17 4.39 -5.62
CA THR A 138 -5.51 4.89 -5.37
C THR A 138 -6.26 5.27 -6.65
N SER A 139 -5.55 5.59 -7.72
CA SER A 139 -6.10 5.97 -9.01
C SER A 139 -6.28 4.81 -9.98
N ALA A 140 -5.69 3.65 -9.71
CA ALA A 140 -5.84 2.46 -10.54
C ALA A 140 -7.22 1.82 -10.37
N PHE A 141 -7.80 1.33 -11.46
CA PHE A 141 -9.03 0.54 -11.41
C PHE A 141 -8.80 -0.74 -10.58
N ASN A 142 -9.65 -0.97 -9.57
CA ASN A 142 -9.52 -2.07 -8.60
C ASN A 142 -8.17 -2.13 -7.89
N ALA A 143 -7.53 -0.97 -7.67
CA ALA A 143 -6.18 -0.89 -7.09
C ALA A 143 -5.14 -1.80 -7.79
N CYS A 144 -5.36 -2.09 -9.07
CA CYS A 144 -4.45 -2.89 -9.88
C CYS A 144 -3.47 -1.95 -10.59
N HIS A 145 -2.28 -1.77 -10.02
CA HIS A 145 -1.22 -0.95 -10.61
C HIS A 145 -0.45 -1.65 -11.75
N ALA A 146 -0.85 -2.87 -12.10
CA ALA A 146 -0.26 -3.60 -13.24
C ALA A 146 -0.54 -2.91 -14.58
N ARG A 147 0.28 -3.20 -15.61
CA ARG A 147 0.06 -2.73 -16.98
C ARG A 147 -1.37 -3.04 -17.44
N GLY A 148 -2.08 -2.01 -17.94
CA GLY A 148 -3.44 -2.16 -18.47
C GLY A 148 -4.55 -1.70 -17.51
N ALA A 149 -4.29 -1.45 -16.24
CA ALA A 149 -5.29 -0.84 -15.37
C ALA A 149 -5.60 0.58 -15.85
N GLY A 150 -6.90 0.86 -16.06
CA GLY A 150 -7.38 2.18 -16.43
C GLY A 150 -7.40 3.13 -15.22
N PHE A 151 -7.45 4.43 -15.51
CA PHE A 151 -7.62 5.46 -14.50
C PHE A 151 -9.03 5.39 -13.88
N SER A 152 -9.07 5.40 -12.57
CA SER A 152 -10.30 5.41 -11.75
C SER A 152 -10.12 6.28 -10.49
N GLY A 153 -9.26 7.31 -10.59
CA GLY A 153 -8.79 8.11 -9.45
C GLY A 153 -9.78 9.17 -8.96
N ILE A 154 -10.93 9.35 -9.61
CA ILE A 154 -11.92 10.36 -9.24
C ILE A 154 -13.15 9.68 -8.62
N THR A 155 -13.63 10.21 -7.50
CA THR A 155 -14.87 9.77 -6.84
C THR A 155 -16.11 10.26 -7.56
N LYS A 156 -17.27 9.75 -7.18
CA LYS A 156 -18.58 10.26 -7.67
C LYS A 156 -18.82 11.74 -7.31
N THR A 157 -18.16 12.23 -6.26
CA THR A 157 -18.21 13.63 -5.80
C THR A 157 -17.08 14.49 -6.37
N ASN A 158 -16.45 14.05 -7.45
CA ASN A 158 -15.38 14.76 -8.16
C ASN A 158 -14.12 15.06 -7.31
N LYS A 159 -13.85 14.24 -6.30
CA LYS A 159 -12.61 14.33 -5.48
C LYS A 159 -11.63 13.24 -5.90
N LEU A 160 -10.32 13.51 -5.81
CA LEU A 160 -9.30 12.49 -5.98
C LEU A 160 -9.41 11.42 -4.88
N LYS A 161 -9.30 10.16 -5.25
CA LYS A 161 -9.35 9.04 -4.27
C LYS A 161 -8.20 9.06 -3.26
N ILE A 162 -7.05 9.63 -3.63
CA ILE A 162 -5.92 9.80 -2.71
C ILE A 162 -6.30 10.65 -1.48
N THR A 163 -7.30 11.53 -1.58
CA THR A 163 -7.80 12.28 -0.42
C THR A 163 -8.37 11.37 0.67
N THR A 164 -8.79 10.15 0.31
CA THR A 164 -9.21 9.14 1.29
C THR A 164 -8.03 8.67 2.13
N LEU A 165 -6.85 8.49 1.54
CA LEU A 165 -5.62 8.16 2.28
C LEU A 165 -5.26 9.31 3.24
N ILE A 166 -5.27 10.57 2.75
CA ILE A 166 -4.99 11.74 3.58
C ILE A 166 -5.94 11.78 4.79
N ASN A 167 -7.24 11.57 4.57
CA ASN A 167 -8.23 11.56 5.64
C ASN A 167 -8.03 10.41 6.64
N LYS A 168 -7.52 9.27 6.20
CA LYS A 168 -7.17 8.15 7.07
C LYS A 168 -5.95 8.49 7.93
N LEU A 169 -4.89 9.02 7.32
CA LEU A 169 -3.67 9.41 8.03
C LEU A 169 -3.89 10.55 9.03
N LYS A 170 -4.97 11.33 8.94
CA LYS A 170 -5.38 12.34 9.93
C LYS A 170 -6.08 11.77 11.16
N LYS A 171 -6.42 10.49 11.17
CA LYS A 171 -7.21 9.88 12.24
C LYS A 171 -6.35 9.14 13.24
N GLU A 172 -6.56 9.40 14.52
CA GLU A 172 -5.85 8.76 15.63
C GLU A 172 -5.96 7.22 15.61
N GLU A 173 -7.08 6.67 15.14
CA GLU A 173 -7.25 5.22 15.02
C GLU A 173 -6.23 4.56 14.07
N TYR A 174 -5.83 5.27 12.99
CA TYR A 174 -4.78 4.81 12.08
C TYR A 174 -3.39 5.00 12.67
N HIS A 175 -3.15 6.09 13.44
CA HIS A 175 -1.90 6.28 14.16
C HIS A 175 -1.66 5.15 15.15
N LYS A 176 -2.67 4.77 15.94
CA LYS A 176 -2.59 3.63 16.87
C LYS A 176 -2.21 2.33 16.16
N LYS A 177 -2.82 2.06 15.00
CA LYS A 177 -2.47 0.87 14.20
C LYS A 177 -1.05 0.95 13.63
N LEU A 178 -0.66 2.06 13.02
CA LEU A 178 0.67 2.21 12.46
C LEU A 178 1.77 2.10 13.55
N ASN A 179 1.49 2.54 14.77
CA ASN A 179 2.40 2.39 15.90
C ASN A 179 2.54 0.92 16.38
N GLN A 180 1.49 0.10 16.24
CA GLN A 180 1.56 -1.34 16.50
C GLN A 180 2.41 -2.09 15.47
N LEU A 181 2.51 -1.59 14.24
CA LEU A 181 3.33 -2.18 13.19
C LEU A 181 4.80 -1.94 13.50
N ASN A 182 5.46 -2.90 14.12
CA ASN A 182 6.82 -2.73 14.62
C ASN A 182 7.92 -3.34 13.74
N LYS A 183 7.56 -4.17 12.76
CA LYS A 183 8.48 -4.73 11.79
C LYS A 183 7.98 -4.52 10.36
N ILE A 184 8.82 -3.96 9.51
CA ILE A 184 8.54 -3.79 8.07
C ILE A 184 9.71 -4.40 7.31
N GLU A 185 9.42 -5.40 6.50
CA GLU A 185 10.39 -6.20 5.77
C GLU A 185 10.11 -6.13 4.26
N CYS A 186 11.14 -6.37 3.47
CA CYS A 186 11.07 -6.51 2.01
C CYS A 186 11.85 -7.75 1.59
N LEU A 187 11.47 -8.89 2.15
CA LEU A 187 12.18 -10.16 1.99
C LEU A 187 11.40 -11.10 1.07
N ASP A 188 12.12 -12.05 0.46
CA ASP A 188 11.47 -13.21 -0.11
C ASP A 188 10.73 -13.98 0.99
N PHE A 189 9.63 -14.64 0.62
CA PHE A 189 8.76 -15.32 1.60
C PHE A 189 9.49 -16.42 2.39
N GLU A 190 10.44 -17.12 1.75
CA GLU A 190 11.23 -18.16 2.44
C GLU A 190 12.17 -17.54 3.47
N GLU A 191 12.81 -16.44 3.12
CA GLU A 191 13.71 -15.70 4.03
C GLU A 191 12.92 -15.14 5.22
N LEU A 192 11.74 -14.58 4.97
CA LEU A 192 10.88 -14.05 6.01
C LEU A 192 10.44 -15.14 6.98
N ILE A 193 9.94 -16.26 6.45
CA ILE A 193 9.47 -17.38 7.28
C ILE A 193 10.63 -17.88 8.13
N LYS A 194 11.82 -18.14 7.55
CA LYS A 194 13.01 -18.56 8.30
C LYS A 194 13.40 -17.57 9.41
N LYS A 195 13.23 -16.26 9.16
CA LYS A 195 13.60 -15.21 10.13
C LYS A 195 12.68 -15.17 11.33
N TYR A 196 11.39 -15.43 11.14
CA TYR A 196 10.35 -15.25 12.15
C TYR A 196 9.69 -16.57 12.61
N ASP A 197 10.14 -17.72 12.09
CA ASP A 197 9.60 -19.03 12.49
C ASP A 197 9.84 -19.29 13.98
N GLY A 198 8.76 -19.65 14.68
CA GLY A 198 8.76 -19.90 16.10
C GLY A 198 7.43 -20.48 16.58
N GLY A 199 7.44 -21.09 17.76
CA GLY A 199 6.27 -21.76 18.32
C GLY A 199 5.08 -20.82 18.64
N ASP A 200 5.32 -19.52 18.66
CA ASP A 200 4.33 -18.44 18.95
C ASP A 200 4.12 -17.47 17.77
N THR A 201 4.56 -17.88 16.56
CA THR A 201 4.40 -17.11 15.34
C THR A 201 3.23 -17.64 14.50
N PHE A 202 2.36 -16.72 14.06
CA PHE A 202 1.32 -17.00 13.09
C PHE A 202 1.63 -16.30 11.78
N PHE A 203 1.78 -17.07 10.70
CA PHE A 203 1.95 -16.59 9.34
C PHE A 203 0.63 -16.61 8.58
N TYR A 204 0.19 -15.43 8.13
CA TYR A 204 -0.89 -15.33 7.15
C TYR A 204 -0.30 -15.27 5.74
N LEU A 205 -0.61 -16.29 4.92
CA LEU A 205 -0.09 -16.43 3.57
C LEU A 205 -1.23 -16.26 2.54
N ASP A 206 -1.17 -15.20 1.77
CA ASP A 206 -2.04 -14.92 0.62
C ASP A 206 -1.19 -14.69 -0.64
N PRO A 207 -0.52 -15.75 -1.14
CA PRO A 207 0.41 -15.62 -2.26
C PRO A 207 -0.33 -15.28 -3.56
N PRO A 208 0.35 -14.68 -4.53
CA PRO A 208 -0.19 -14.46 -5.87
C PRO A 208 -0.61 -15.79 -6.52
N TYR A 209 -1.83 -15.84 -7.04
CA TYR A 209 -2.39 -17.08 -7.63
C TYR A 209 -1.74 -17.41 -8.97
N LYS A 210 -1.16 -18.62 -9.10
CA LYS A 210 -0.39 -19.13 -10.25
C LYS A 210 -1.11 -19.00 -11.61
N ASN A 211 -2.44 -19.07 -11.65
CA ASN A 211 -3.24 -19.07 -12.88
C ASN A 211 -3.88 -17.70 -13.20
N SER A 212 -3.64 -16.68 -12.43
CA SER A 212 -4.14 -15.34 -12.72
C SER A 212 -3.27 -14.68 -13.78
N LYS A 213 -3.81 -14.50 -14.99
CA LYS A 213 -3.13 -13.79 -16.11
C LYS A 213 -2.60 -12.40 -15.70
N LYS A 214 -3.20 -11.79 -14.67
CA LYS A 214 -2.78 -10.48 -14.12
C LYS A 214 -1.56 -10.61 -13.24
N TYR A 215 -1.47 -11.64 -12.39
CA TYR A 215 -0.30 -11.87 -11.52
C TYR A 215 0.92 -12.34 -12.30
N LYS A 216 0.75 -13.18 -13.32
CA LYS A 216 1.87 -13.66 -14.14
C LYS A 216 2.69 -12.51 -14.75
N LYS A 217 2.01 -11.43 -15.20
CA LYS A 217 2.69 -10.22 -15.73
C LYS A 217 3.35 -9.34 -14.65
N CYS A 218 2.90 -9.39 -13.41
CA CYS A 218 3.57 -8.71 -12.30
C CYS A 218 4.83 -9.46 -11.87
N HIS A 219 4.74 -10.79 -11.72
CA HIS A 219 5.87 -11.63 -11.29
C HIS A 219 7.02 -11.70 -12.29
N GLU A 220 6.75 -11.79 -13.58
CA GLU A 220 7.79 -11.81 -14.63
C GLU A 220 8.63 -10.52 -14.68
N ARG A 221 8.22 -9.48 -13.92
CA ARG A 221 8.93 -8.21 -13.78
C ARG A 221 9.60 -8.00 -12.43
N MET A 222 9.14 -8.69 -11.40
CA MET A 222 9.79 -8.70 -10.09
C MET A 222 10.96 -9.69 -10.05
N ALA A 223 10.98 -10.66 -11.00
CA ALA A 223 12.02 -11.68 -11.12
C ALA A 223 13.15 -11.33 -12.10
N LYS A 224 13.17 -10.11 -12.62
CA LYS A 224 14.25 -9.52 -13.44
C LYS A 224 14.78 -8.28 -12.75
#